data_02f6e4fb2d07470b2a13057d1b7a681c
#
_entry.id   02f6e4fb2d07470b2a13057d1b7a681c
#
_cell.length_a   1.000
_cell.length_b   1.000
_cell.length_c   1.000
_cell.angle_alpha   90.00
_cell.angle_beta   90.00
_cell.angle_gamma   90.00
#
_symmetry.space_group_name_H-M   'P 1'
#
loop_
_entity.id
_entity.type
_entity.pdbx_description
1 polymer ?
#
loop_
_entity_poly.entity_id
_entity_poly.type
_entity_poly.pdbx_seq_one_letter_code
_entity_poly.pdbx_strand_id
1 'polypeptide(L)'
;MNFSDILKEYSPYQGIVKNLNNTPVSVAGIVESAQGQLIYALGKENNSSSLVVCYSDMEARKLYSDMELYSDNVLYFPSKEYIFYNIETSGHQNEHARISVIQKLISGGNYIVVTSLDAILQYTADREEFERLCITFDVGK
;
A
#
# COMPACT_ATOMS: atom_id res chain seq x y z
N MET A 1 -3.68 -22.64 -11.59
CA MET A 1 -3.82 -22.81 -10.13
C MET A 1 -3.24 -21.54 -9.51
N ASN A 2 -4.09 -20.71 -8.96
CA ASN A 2 -3.65 -19.42 -8.43
C ASN A 2 -3.15 -19.65 -6.99
N PHE A 3 -2.02 -19.06 -6.60
CA PHE A 3 -1.40 -19.30 -5.28
C PHE A 3 -2.37 -19.02 -4.11
N SER A 4 -3.29 -18.07 -4.30
CA SER A 4 -4.34 -17.75 -3.34
C SER A 4 -5.32 -18.90 -3.11
N ASP A 5 -5.48 -19.84 -4.06
CA ASP A 5 -6.43 -20.95 -3.94
C ASP A 5 -5.92 -22.00 -2.93
N ILE A 6 -4.60 -22.14 -2.81
CA ILE A 6 -3.99 -23.06 -1.83
C ILE A 6 -4.25 -22.58 -0.40
N LEU A 7 -4.20 -21.26 -0.16
CA LEU A 7 -4.46 -20.71 1.17
C LEU A 7 -5.91 -20.90 1.62
N LYS A 8 -6.86 -21.00 0.68
CA LYS A 8 -8.27 -21.21 1.00
C LYS A 8 -8.56 -22.54 1.68
N GLU A 9 -7.75 -23.55 1.41
CA GLU A 9 -7.86 -24.87 2.05
C GLU A 9 -7.20 -24.90 3.44
N TYR A 10 -6.42 -23.87 3.80
CA TYR A 10 -5.71 -23.82 5.06
C TYR A 10 -6.59 -23.29 6.20
N SER A 11 -6.87 -24.14 7.19
CA SER A 11 -7.79 -23.84 8.30
C SER A 11 -7.48 -22.53 9.05
N PRO A 12 -6.21 -22.18 9.39
CA PRO A 12 -5.90 -20.90 10.04
C PRO A 12 -6.25 -19.69 9.17
N TYR A 13 -6.04 -19.77 7.84
CA TYR A 13 -6.44 -18.71 6.91
C TYR A 13 -7.96 -18.50 6.89
N GLN A 14 -8.72 -19.58 6.85
CA GLN A 14 -10.19 -19.50 6.94
C GLN A 14 -10.66 -18.85 8.26
N GLY A 15 -9.95 -19.12 9.35
CA GLY A 15 -10.17 -18.46 10.64
C GLY A 15 -9.99 -16.95 10.57
N ILE A 16 -8.94 -16.47 9.89
CA ILE A 16 -8.70 -15.03 9.69
C ILE A 16 -9.85 -14.44 8.87
N VAL A 17 -10.16 -15.03 7.72
CA VAL A 17 -11.21 -14.52 6.80
C VAL A 17 -12.56 -14.40 7.49
N LYS A 18 -12.95 -15.41 8.27
CA LYS A 18 -14.24 -15.40 9.04
C LYS A 18 -14.29 -14.26 10.07
N ASN A 19 -13.14 -13.86 10.61
CA ASN A 19 -13.07 -12.85 11.66
C ASN A 19 -12.70 -11.46 11.14
N LEU A 20 -12.49 -11.25 9.84
CA LEU A 20 -12.16 -9.94 9.28
C LEU A 20 -13.16 -8.83 9.66
N ASN A 21 -14.43 -9.19 9.82
CA ASN A 21 -15.49 -8.26 10.23
C ASN A 21 -15.56 -8.08 11.76
N ASN A 22 -14.83 -8.89 12.53
CA ASN A 22 -14.80 -8.86 14.00
C ASN A 22 -13.44 -8.32 14.47
N THR A 23 -13.11 -7.11 14.09
CA THR A 23 -11.81 -6.49 14.34
C THR A 23 -11.62 -6.03 15.79
N PRO A 24 -10.38 -6.00 16.29
CA PRO A 24 -9.12 -6.38 15.63
C PRO A 24 -8.86 -7.89 15.63
N VAL A 25 -8.16 -8.39 14.59
CA VAL A 25 -7.67 -9.75 14.49
C VAL A 25 -6.15 -9.76 14.64
N SER A 26 -5.62 -10.53 15.59
CA SER A 26 -4.18 -10.72 15.75
C SER A 26 -3.74 -12.02 15.08
N VAL A 27 -2.70 -11.96 14.29
CA VAL A 27 -2.12 -13.12 13.59
C VAL A 27 -0.64 -13.24 13.98
N ALA A 28 -0.24 -14.41 14.45
CA ALA A 28 1.11 -14.69 14.90
C ALA A 28 1.68 -15.94 14.22
N GLY A 29 3.02 -16.05 14.22
CA GLY A 29 3.70 -17.24 13.70
C GLY A 29 3.87 -17.25 12.18
N ILE A 30 3.67 -16.12 11.49
CA ILE A 30 3.90 -15.99 10.05
C ILE A 30 5.38 -15.71 9.83
N VAL A 31 6.02 -16.50 8.96
CA VAL A 31 7.37 -16.21 8.51
C VAL A 31 7.36 -14.97 7.57
N GLU A 32 8.40 -14.18 7.63
CA GLU A 32 8.50 -12.91 6.91
C GLU A 32 8.19 -13.05 5.40
N SER A 33 8.76 -14.09 4.77
CA SER A 33 8.54 -14.37 3.34
C SER A 33 7.10 -14.71 2.95
N ALA A 34 6.23 -15.09 3.91
CA ALA A 34 4.83 -15.42 3.66
C ALA A 34 3.87 -14.24 3.97
N GLN A 35 4.37 -13.16 4.57
CA GLN A 35 3.52 -12.01 4.92
C GLN A 35 2.88 -11.36 3.69
N GLY A 36 3.67 -11.09 2.66
CA GLY A 36 3.17 -10.50 1.42
C GLY A 36 2.09 -11.35 0.75
N GLN A 37 2.25 -12.66 0.77
CA GLN A 37 1.28 -13.62 0.21
C GLN A 37 -0.04 -13.59 0.98
N LEU A 38 0.02 -13.59 2.32
CA LEU A 38 -1.16 -13.50 3.16
C LEU A 38 -1.92 -12.19 2.93
N ILE A 39 -1.20 -11.07 2.95
CA ILE A 39 -1.78 -9.73 2.72
C ILE A 39 -2.47 -9.67 1.36
N TYR A 40 -1.80 -10.14 0.31
CA TYR A 40 -2.36 -10.19 -1.04
C TYR A 40 -3.65 -11.04 -1.10
N ALA A 41 -3.63 -12.24 -0.49
CA ALA A 41 -4.78 -13.12 -0.47
C ALA A 41 -5.98 -12.49 0.28
N LEU A 42 -5.73 -11.85 1.43
CA LEU A 42 -6.78 -11.17 2.20
C LEU A 42 -7.35 -9.96 1.45
N GLY A 43 -6.50 -9.15 0.81
CA GLY A 43 -6.94 -8.02 -0.02
C GLY A 43 -7.84 -8.46 -1.17
N LYS A 44 -7.51 -9.57 -1.81
CA LYS A 44 -8.29 -10.15 -2.91
C LYS A 44 -9.65 -10.70 -2.44
N GLU A 45 -9.70 -11.37 -1.28
CA GLU A 45 -10.96 -11.88 -0.71
C GLU A 45 -11.91 -10.74 -0.35
N ASN A 46 -11.39 -9.66 0.21
CA ASN A 46 -12.21 -8.54 0.67
C ASN A 46 -12.68 -7.61 -0.47
N ASN A 47 -12.13 -7.77 -1.67
CA ASN A 47 -12.42 -6.94 -2.86
C ASN A 47 -12.44 -5.43 -2.55
N SER A 48 -11.56 -4.98 -1.68
CA SER A 48 -11.41 -3.59 -1.27
C SER A 48 -9.95 -3.18 -1.22
N SER A 49 -9.68 -1.88 -1.24
CA SER A 49 -8.33 -1.38 -1.00
C SER A 49 -7.87 -1.73 0.40
N SER A 50 -6.59 -2.06 0.51
CA SER A 50 -5.94 -2.42 1.78
C SER A 50 -4.79 -1.45 2.06
N LEU A 51 -4.67 -1.04 3.32
CA LEU A 51 -3.53 -0.26 3.80
C LEU A 51 -2.65 -1.14 4.68
N VAL A 52 -1.39 -1.28 4.30
CA VAL A 52 -0.38 -2.05 5.02
C VAL A 52 0.64 -1.10 5.62
N VAL A 53 0.69 -1.05 6.94
CA VAL A 53 1.57 -0.16 7.69
C VAL A 53 2.71 -0.97 8.29
N CYS A 54 3.93 -0.69 7.84
CA CYS A 54 5.15 -1.27 8.37
C CYS A 54 5.76 -0.35 9.44
N TYR A 55 6.58 -0.93 10.30
CA TYR A 55 7.26 -0.17 11.34
C TYR A 55 8.27 0.85 10.78
N SER A 56 8.94 0.53 9.66
CA SER A 56 9.96 1.38 9.04
C SER A 56 9.81 1.44 7.52
N ASP A 57 10.37 2.47 6.90
CA ASP A 57 10.43 2.60 5.43
C ASP A 57 11.21 1.45 4.77
N MET A 58 12.24 0.93 5.45
CA MET A 58 13.02 -0.19 4.94
C MET A 58 12.18 -1.47 4.85
N GLU A 59 11.39 -1.77 5.90
CA GLU A 59 10.47 -2.90 5.88
C GLU A 59 9.35 -2.71 4.87
N ALA A 60 8.79 -1.50 4.78
CA ALA A 60 7.75 -1.18 3.82
C ALA A 60 8.24 -1.38 2.38
N ARG A 61 9.45 -0.92 2.07
CA ARG A 61 10.06 -1.08 0.75
C ARG A 61 10.35 -2.54 0.41
N LYS A 62 10.83 -3.32 1.38
CA LYS A 62 11.06 -4.75 1.21
C LYS A 62 9.76 -5.49 0.93
N LEU A 63 8.74 -5.26 1.76
CA LEU A 63 7.43 -5.89 1.60
C LEU A 63 6.77 -5.50 0.26
N TYR A 64 6.88 -4.22 -0.13
CA TYR A 64 6.40 -3.76 -1.43
C TYR A 64 7.07 -4.52 -2.58
N SER A 65 8.42 -4.64 -2.57
CA SER A 65 9.15 -5.37 -3.61
C SER A 65 8.76 -6.86 -3.67
N ASP A 66 8.51 -7.48 -2.51
CA ASP A 66 8.03 -8.86 -2.48
C ASP A 66 6.62 -8.98 -3.08
N MET A 67 5.75 -7.99 -2.82
CA MET A 67 4.35 -8.02 -3.28
C MET A 67 4.19 -7.64 -4.75
N GLU A 68 5.07 -6.83 -5.34
CA GLU A 68 5.10 -6.53 -6.78
C GLU A 68 5.20 -7.80 -7.63
N LEU A 69 5.78 -8.88 -7.10
CA LEU A 69 5.87 -10.18 -7.77
C LEU A 69 4.50 -10.86 -7.94
N TYR A 70 3.50 -10.47 -7.16
CA TYR A 70 2.18 -11.07 -7.15
C TYR A 70 1.10 -10.24 -7.83
N SER A 71 1.28 -8.91 -7.90
CA SER A 71 0.23 -8.02 -8.38
C SER A 71 0.73 -6.64 -8.78
N ASP A 72 0.23 -6.15 -9.91
CA ASP A 72 0.46 -4.77 -10.38
C ASP A 72 -0.36 -3.73 -9.59
N ASN A 73 -1.29 -4.17 -8.72
CA ASN A 73 -2.14 -3.29 -7.92
C ASN A 73 -1.57 -3.00 -6.52
N VAL A 74 -0.28 -3.23 -6.34
CA VAL A 74 0.44 -2.85 -5.12
C VAL A 74 1.08 -1.49 -5.34
N LEU A 75 0.91 -0.59 -4.39
CA LEU A 75 1.44 0.76 -4.42
C LEU A 75 2.34 1.00 -3.18
N TYR A 76 3.47 1.65 -3.38
CA TYR A 76 4.33 2.08 -2.30
C TYR A 76 4.14 3.56 -2.01
N PHE A 77 3.80 3.87 -0.76
CA PHE A 77 3.65 5.25 -0.28
C PHE A 77 4.81 5.58 0.67
N PRO A 78 5.87 6.26 0.18
CA PRO A 78 7.08 6.54 0.94
C PRO A 78 6.91 7.68 1.94
N SER A 79 7.81 7.76 2.93
CA SER A 79 7.98 8.96 3.73
C SER A 79 8.60 10.10 2.89
N LYS A 80 8.30 11.35 3.29
CA LYS A 80 9.00 12.52 2.73
C LYS A 80 10.42 12.52 3.27
N GLU A 81 11.37 12.77 2.40
CA GLU A 81 12.75 12.99 2.83
C GLU A 81 12.87 14.35 3.52
N TYR A 82 13.36 14.36 4.75
CA TYR A 82 13.77 15.60 5.41
C TYR A 82 15.18 15.96 4.94
N ILE A 83 15.27 16.92 4.04
CA ILE A 83 16.55 17.43 3.57
C ILE A 83 17.10 18.37 4.66
N PHE A 84 17.98 17.87 5.51
CA PHE A 84 18.67 18.69 6.50
C PHE A 84 19.82 19.53 5.91
N TYR A 85 20.23 19.26 4.68
CA TYR A 85 21.26 20.01 3.95
C TYR A 85 20.84 20.16 2.48
N ASN A 86 21.03 21.37 1.93
CA ASN A 86 20.72 21.75 0.54
C ASN A 86 21.52 20.92 -0.49
N ILE A 87 21.06 19.71 -0.77
CA ILE A 87 21.48 18.94 -1.93
C ILE A 87 20.27 18.85 -2.85
N GLU A 88 20.24 19.72 -3.84
CA GLU A 88 19.09 20.06 -4.71
C GLU A 88 18.63 18.94 -5.67
N THR A 89 19.12 17.71 -5.59
CA THR A 89 18.93 16.75 -6.68
C THR A 89 18.15 15.47 -6.37
N SER A 90 17.79 15.17 -5.14
CA SER A 90 17.10 13.90 -4.81
C SER A 90 15.77 14.04 -4.06
N GLY A 91 15.40 15.23 -3.59
CA GLY A 91 14.27 15.43 -2.67
C GLY A 91 12.86 15.29 -3.25
N HIS A 92 12.68 15.24 -4.57
CA HIS A 92 11.34 15.26 -5.17
C HIS A 92 10.79 13.89 -5.58
N GLN A 93 11.61 12.85 -5.60
CA GLN A 93 11.15 11.52 -6.06
C GLN A 93 10.09 10.93 -5.13
N ASN A 94 10.28 11.03 -3.81
CA ASN A 94 9.30 10.54 -2.85
C ASN A 94 8.01 11.36 -2.87
N GLU A 95 8.08 12.67 -3.08
CA GLU A 95 6.89 13.52 -3.24
C GLU A 95 6.08 13.14 -4.49
N HIS A 96 6.73 12.95 -5.62
CA HIS A 96 6.08 12.47 -6.84
C HIS A 96 5.46 11.10 -6.66
N ALA A 97 6.14 10.17 -5.97
CA ALA A 97 5.58 8.86 -5.68
C ALA A 97 4.32 8.97 -4.81
N ARG A 98 4.33 9.80 -3.76
CA ARG A 98 3.16 10.05 -2.90
C ARG A 98 1.98 10.62 -3.69
N ILE A 99 2.22 11.64 -4.52
CA ILE A 99 1.19 12.24 -5.38
C ILE A 99 0.60 11.20 -6.34
N SER A 100 1.44 10.38 -6.97
CA SER A 100 0.99 9.32 -7.88
C SER A 100 0.09 8.29 -7.19
N VAL A 101 0.42 7.90 -5.96
CA VAL A 101 -0.40 6.97 -5.16
C VAL A 101 -1.76 7.59 -4.85
N ILE A 102 -1.78 8.84 -4.37
CA ILE A 102 -3.02 9.55 -4.06
C ILE A 102 -3.90 9.67 -5.31
N GLN A 103 -3.31 10.05 -6.45
CA GLN A 103 -4.03 10.16 -7.73
C GLN A 103 -4.68 8.83 -8.13
N LYS A 104 -3.96 7.72 -8.02
CA LYS A 104 -4.51 6.38 -8.31
C LYS A 104 -5.68 6.03 -7.39
N LEU A 105 -5.55 6.32 -6.09
CA LEU A 105 -6.60 6.05 -5.10
C LEU A 105 -7.87 6.88 -5.37
N ILE A 106 -7.71 8.16 -5.72
CA ILE A 106 -8.84 9.05 -6.07
C ILE A 106 -9.51 8.62 -7.38
N SER A 107 -8.72 8.16 -8.36
CA SER A 107 -9.25 7.67 -9.65
C SER A 107 -10.08 6.39 -9.51
N GLY A 108 -10.05 5.75 -8.37
CA GLY A 108 -10.78 4.51 -8.07
C GLY A 108 -10.00 3.27 -8.47
N GLY A 109 -10.42 2.16 -7.88
CA GLY A 109 -9.77 0.85 -8.02
C GLY A 109 -9.43 0.23 -6.67
N ASN A 110 -9.12 -1.06 -6.69
CA ASN A 110 -8.72 -1.79 -5.50
C ASN A 110 -7.20 -1.93 -5.48
N TYR A 111 -6.56 -1.26 -4.54
CA TYR A 111 -5.12 -1.24 -4.38
C TYR A 111 -4.70 -1.75 -3.00
N ILE A 112 -3.51 -2.32 -2.93
CA ILE A 112 -2.80 -2.60 -1.69
C ILE A 112 -1.72 -1.53 -1.55
N VAL A 113 -1.90 -0.61 -0.60
CA VAL A 113 -0.94 0.46 -0.33
C VAL A 113 -0.02 0.03 0.79
N VAL A 114 1.26 -0.10 0.49
CA VAL A 114 2.31 -0.42 1.48
C VAL A 114 3.01 0.87 1.88
N THR A 115 3.12 1.09 3.16
CA THR A 115 3.68 2.34 3.71
C THR A 115 4.33 2.10 5.06
N SER A 116 5.04 3.11 5.57
CA SER A 116 5.59 3.11 6.93
C SER A 116 4.77 3.97 7.88
N LEU A 117 4.96 3.76 9.18
CA LEU A 117 4.37 4.60 10.22
C LEU A 117 4.78 6.07 10.04
N ASP A 118 6.06 6.31 9.75
CA ASP A 118 6.58 7.66 9.51
C ASP A 118 5.90 8.35 8.33
N ALA A 119 5.65 7.62 7.25
CA ALA A 119 5.00 8.16 6.07
C ALA A 119 3.54 8.58 6.31
N ILE A 120 2.80 7.80 7.12
CA ILE A 120 1.40 8.08 7.44
C ILE A 120 1.27 9.29 8.36
N LEU A 121 2.18 9.46 9.30
CA LEU A 121 2.16 10.58 10.24
C LEU A 121 2.51 11.92 9.59
N GLN A 122 3.05 11.92 8.38
CA GLN A 122 3.35 13.13 7.63
C GLN A 122 2.09 13.69 6.97
N TYR A 123 2.01 15.02 6.92
CA TYR A 123 0.89 15.72 6.28
C TYR A 123 0.69 15.25 4.84
N THR A 124 -0.55 14.98 4.52
CA THR A 124 -1.03 14.65 3.18
C THR A 124 -2.28 15.48 2.93
N ALA A 125 -2.38 16.12 1.78
CA ALA A 125 -3.56 16.86 1.38
C ALA A 125 -4.81 15.96 1.42
N ASP A 126 -5.93 16.48 1.87
CA ASP A 126 -7.19 15.77 1.79
C ASP A 126 -7.68 15.66 0.32
N ARG A 127 -8.74 14.89 0.12
CA ARG A 127 -9.25 14.63 -1.23
C ARG A 127 -9.70 15.90 -1.94
N GLU A 128 -10.42 16.79 -1.25
CA GLU A 128 -10.97 18.01 -1.83
C GLU A 128 -9.84 18.98 -2.22
N GLU A 129 -8.86 19.14 -1.35
CA GLU A 129 -7.68 19.95 -1.62
C GLU A 129 -6.88 19.40 -2.81
N PHE A 130 -6.68 18.08 -2.87
CA PHE A 130 -5.97 17.42 -3.96
C PHE A 130 -6.68 17.61 -5.31
N GLU A 131 -8.00 17.34 -5.37
CA GLU A 131 -8.81 17.50 -6.58
C GLU A 131 -8.81 18.96 -7.07
N ARG A 132 -8.84 19.93 -6.16
CA ARG A 132 -8.77 21.36 -6.50
C ARG A 132 -7.44 21.78 -7.13
N LEU A 133 -6.34 21.13 -6.71
CA LEU A 133 -4.99 21.44 -7.22
C LEU A 133 -4.62 20.63 -8.47
N CYS A 134 -5.38 19.61 -8.82
CA CYS A 134 -5.17 18.83 -10.04
C CYS A 134 -5.62 19.60 -11.28
N ILE A 135 -4.71 19.71 -12.25
CA ILE A 135 -5.00 20.30 -13.57
C ILE A 135 -4.93 19.18 -14.61
N THR A 136 -6.01 18.99 -15.36
CA THR A 136 -6.04 18.03 -16.48
C THR A 136 -5.76 18.78 -17.78
N PHE A 137 -4.76 18.32 -18.52
CA PHE A 137 -4.45 18.84 -19.84
C PHE A 137 -4.94 17.85 -20.90
N ASP A 138 -5.85 18.27 -21.76
CA ASP A 138 -6.23 17.54 -22.96
C ASP A 138 -5.29 17.91 -24.11
N VAL A 139 -4.61 16.92 -24.68
CA VAL A 139 -3.77 17.13 -25.86
C VAL A 139 -4.68 17.25 -27.08
N GLY A 140 -4.81 18.45 -27.63
CA GLY A 140 -5.54 18.68 -28.90
C GLY A 140 -6.76 19.61 -28.84
N LYS A 141 -6.90 20.40 -27.80
CA LYS A 141 -7.82 21.54 -27.77
C LYS A 141 -7.06 22.84 -27.63
#